data_45ff6037c033ddd936bfb2947b6883f8
#
_entry.id   45ff6037c033ddd936bfb2947b6883f8
#
_cell.length_a   1.000
_cell.length_b   1.000
_cell.length_c   1.000
_cell.angle_alpha   90.00
_cell.angle_beta   90.00
_cell.angle_gamma   90.00
#
_symmetry.space_group_name_H-M   'P 1'
#
loop_
_entity.id
_entity.type
_entity.pdbx_description
1 polymer ?
#
loop_
_entity_poly.entity_id
_entity_poly.type
_entity_poly.pdbx_seq_one_letter_code
_entity_poly.pdbx_strand_id
1 'polypeptide(L)'
;MAKIPFKPQQQAVIDCKDKNQLVSASAGSGKTTIMIQKIINMITIDKISIKNILVLTYTKASAEEMKQKLVSAIYEEVKTDPNLTSQIDEVLVADISTIHSFFQKLITKPIFHWFKRICFVHRKRFINNKVQVYRLCSL
;
A
#
# COMPACT_ATOMS: atom_id res chain seq x y z
N MET A 1 -6.97 20.65 1.60
CA MET A 1 -7.70 20.29 0.34
C MET A 1 -9.01 19.62 0.71
N ALA A 2 -10.14 20.01 0.10
CA ALA A 2 -11.41 19.35 0.34
C ALA A 2 -11.31 17.87 -0.08
N LYS A 3 -11.57 16.93 0.84
CA LYS A 3 -11.60 15.49 0.52
C LYS A 3 -12.76 15.27 -0.47
N ILE A 4 -12.44 14.93 -1.72
CA ILE A 4 -13.47 14.54 -2.68
C ILE A 4 -14.13 13.27 -2.14
N PRO A 5 -15.47 13.23 -1.98
CA PRO A 5 -16.14 12.07 -1.44
C PRO A 5 -15.94 10.86 -2.36
N PHE A 6 -15.55 9.74 -1.79
CA PHE A 6 -15.42 8.48 -2.52
C PHE A 6 -16.80 7.97 -2.94
N LYS A 7 -16.86 7.37 -4.13
CA LYS A 7 -18.08 6.66 -4.56
C LYS A 7 -18.35 5.47 -3.63
N PRO A 8 -19.61 5.02 -3.46
CA PRO A 8 -19.94 3.90 -2.57
C PRO A 8 -19.09 2.64 -2.80
N GLN A 9 -18.81 2.31 -4.06
CA GLN A 9 -17.94 1.18 -4.43
C GLN A 9 -16.48 1.37 -4.00
N GLN A 10 -15.97 2.61 -4.10
CA GLN A 10 -14.62 2.95 -3.65
C GLN A 10 -14.51 2.87 -2.12
N GLN A 11 -15.54 3.38 -1.43
CA GLN A 11 -15.61 3.33 0.03
C GLN A 11 -15.65 1.87 0.52
N ALA A 12 -16.43 1.02 -0.11
CA ALA A 12 -16.48 -0.41 0.22
C ALA A 12 -15.11 -1.11 0.11
N VAL A 13 -14.26 -0.70 -0.85
CA VAL A 13 -12.89 -1.21 -0.96
C VAL A 13 -12.02 -0.73 0.21
N ILE A 14 -12.16 0.54 0.60
CA ILE A 14 -11.39 1.14 1.69
C ILE A 14 -11.75 0.49 3.02
N ASP A 15 -13.01 0.25 3.28
CA ASP A 15 -13.54 -0.22 4.57
C ASP A 15 -13.39 -1.74 4.79
N CYS A 16 -13.19 -2.50 3.72
CA CYS A 16 -13.03 -3.95 3.84
C CYS A 16 -11.71 -4.33 4.53
N LYS A 17 -11.76 -4.94 5.71
CA LYS A 17 -10.59 -5.25 6.56
C LYS A 17 -10.14 -6.71 6.46
N ASP A 18 -11.05 -7.66 6.42
CA ASP A 18 -10.76 -9.07 6.73
C ASP A 18 -10.67 -10.01 5.52
N LYS A 19 -10.61 -9.48 4.29
CA LYS A 19 -10.68 -10.31 3.08
C LYS A 19 -9.64 -9.92 2.06
N ASN A 20 -9.17 -10.91 1.31
CA ASN A 20 -8.42 -10.64 0.10
C ASN A 20 -9.33 -9.92 -0.90
N GLN A 21 -8.88 -8.78 -1.40
CA GLN A 21 -9.65 -7.99 -2.35
C GLN A 21 -9.00 -8.02 -3.72
N LEU A 22 -9.82 -8.23 -4.74
CA LEU A 22 -9.46 -8.02 -6.13
C LEU A 22 -10.25 -6.82 -6.64
N VAL A 23 -9.55 -5.73 -6.93
CA VAL A 23 -10.16 -4.51 -7.45
C VAL A 23 -9.89 -4.40 -8.94
N SER A 24 -10.94 -4.58 -9.75
CA SER A 24 -10.90 -4.35 -11.21
C SER A 24 -11.47 -2.98 -11.52
N ALA A 25 -10.69 -2.16 -12.20
CA ALA A 25 -11.10 -0.81 -12.54
C ALA A 25 -10.32 -0.27 -13.75
N SER A 26 -10.94 0.57 -14.56
CA SER A 26 -10.32 1.20 -15.74
C SER A 26 -9.18 2.16 -15.37
N ALA A 27 -8.37 2.55 -16.33
CA ALA A 27 -7.38 3.61 -16.14
C ALA A 27 -8.09 4.91 -15.70
N GLY A 28 -7.46 5.69 -14.83
CA GLY A 28 -8.03 6.95 -14.33
C GLY A 28 -9.16 6.82 -13.30
N SER A 29 -9.55 5.61 -12.91
CA SER A 29 -10.65 5.38 -11.94
C SER A 29 -10.29 5.68 -10.47
N GLY A 30 -9.09 6.18 -10.19
CA GLY A 30 -8.65 6.52 -8.83
C GLY A 30 -8.10 5.33 -8.01
N LYS A 31 -7.68 4.22 -8.66
CA LYS A 31 -7.12 3.04 -7.95
C LYS A 31 -6.03 3.39 -6.96
N THR A 32 -5.06 4.21 -7.39
CA THR A 32 -3.94 4.65 -6.54
C THR A 32 -4.45 5.46 -5.35
N THR A 33 -5.43 6.34 -5.57
CA THR A 33 -6.02 7.17 -4.51
C THR A 33 -6.73 6.32 -3.45
N ILE A 34 -7.50 5.32 -3.88
CA ILE A 34 -8.18 4.37 -2.98
C ILE A 34 -7.15 3.59 -2.16
N MET A 35 -6.09 3.12 -2.80
CA MET A 35 -5.03 2.37 -2.12
C MET A 35 -4.29 3.21 -1.08
N ILE A 36 -3.97 4.47 -1.41
CA ILE A 36 -3.37 5.41 -0.47
C ILE A 36 -4.32 5.65 0.71
N GLN A 37 -5.61 5.93 0.46
CA GLN A 37 -6.57 6.14 1.53
C GLN A 37 -6.70 4.90 2.44
N LYS A 38 -6.67 3.70 1.86
CA LYS A 38 -6.70 2.46 2.63
C LYS A 38 -5.47 2.33 3.53
N ILE A 39 -4.28 2.61 3.02
CA ILE A 39 -3.04 2.61 3.81
C ILE A 39 -3.11 3.66 4.93
N ILE A 40 -3.60 4.85 4.64
CA ILE A 40 -3.81 5.89 5.65
C ILE A 40 -4.75 5.40 6.75
N ASN A 41 -5.88 4.77 6.40
CA ASN A 41 -6.80 4.22 7.40
C ASN A 41 -6.14 3.12 8.25
N MET A 42 -5.31 2.27 7.65
CA MET A 42 -4.54 1.25 8.41
C MET A 42 -3.58 1.90 9.42
N ILE A 43 -2.95 3.01 9.07
CA ILE A 43 -2.03 3.72 9.95
C ILE A 43 -2.81 4.48 11.03
N THR A 44 -3.85 5.22 10.66
CA THR A 44 -4.55 6.15 11.56
C THR A 44 -5.56 5.44 12.44
N ILE A 45 -6.35 4.52 11.89
CA ILE A 45 -7.45 3.82 12.57
C ILE A 45 -6.96 2.52 13.20
N ASP A 46 -6.30 1.67 12.39
CA ASP A 46 -5.88 0.34 12.85
C ASP A 46 -4.52 0.37 13.58
N LYS A 47 -3.85 1.56 13.61
CA LYS A 47 -2.54 1.79 14.27
C LYS A 47 -1.43 0.86 13.78
N ILE A 48 -1.49 0.45 12.51
CA ILE A 48 -0.48 -0.39 11.87
C ILE A 48 0.65 0.51 11.37
N SER A 49 1.90 0.26 11.80
CA SER A 49 3.05 1.00 11.27
C SER A 49 3.23 0.70 9.77
N ILE A 50 3.56 1.73 9.00
CA ILE A 50 3.84 1.61 7.56
C ILE A 50 4.97 0.60 7.26
N LYS A 51 5.89 0.37 8.18
CA LYS A 51 6.96 -0.65 8.06
C LYS A 51 6.42 -2.08 7.94
N ASN A 52 5.22 -2.32 8.43
CA ASN A 52 4.57 -3.63 8.38
C ASN A 52 3.71 -3.79 7.12
N ILE A 53 3.69 -2.80 6.24
CA ILE A 53 2.91 -2.79 5.01
C ILE A 53 3.85 -2.98 3.82
N LEU A 54 3.59 -4.00 2.99
CA LEU A 54 4.30 -4.23 1.74
C LEU A 54 3.44 -3.75 0.57
N VAL A 55 3.97 -2.80 -0.21
CA VAL A 55 3.32 -2.29 -1.43
C VAL A 55 4.16 -2.65 -2.64
N LEU A 56 3.61 -3.45 -3.54
CA LEU A 56 4.27 -3.86 -4.76
C LEU A 56 3.65 -3.19 -5.97
N THR A 57 4.48 -2.56 -6.79
CA THR A 57 4.09 -1.90 -8.03
C THR A 57 4.74 -2.58 -9.24
N TYR A 58 4.27 -2.23 -10.44
CA TYR A 58 4.85 -2.77 -11.66
C TYR A 58 6.12 -2.02 -12.09
N THR A 59 6.16 -0.70 -11.94
CA THR A 59 7.30 0.15 -12.35
C THR A 59 7.93 0.86 -11.16
N LYS A 60 9.24 1.18 -11.30
CA LYS A 60 9.96 1.99 -10.31
C LYS A 60 9.35 3.38 -10.17
N ALA A 61 8.95 3.99 -11.29
CA ALA A 61 8.28 5.29 -11.30
C ALA A 61 6.98 5.26 -10.48
N SER A 62 6.15 4.21 -10.64
CA SER A 62 4.92 4.05 -9.85
C SER A 62 5.20 3.83 -8.36
N ALA A 63 6.30 3.15 -8.01
CA ALA A 63 6.69 2.98 -6.61
C ALA A 63 7.09 4.31 -5.98
N GLU A 64 7.86 5.11 -6.69
CA GLU A 64 8.28 6.44 -6.24
C GLU A 64 7.10 7.40 -6.12
N GLU A 65 6.25 7.45 -7.13
CA GLU A 65 5.00 8.24 -7.09
C GLU A 65 4.13 7.86 -5.89
N MET A 66 4.03 6.55 -5.60
CA MET A 66 3.28 6.05 -4.45
C MET A 66 3.87 6.54 -3.12
N LYS A 67 5.20 6.50 -2.97
CA LYS A 67 5.89 7.02 -1.77
C LYS A 67 5.61 8.50 -1.58
N GLN A 68 5.78 9.31 -2.63
CA GLN A 68 5.55 10.75 -2.56
C GLN A 68 4.11 11.08 -2.15
N LYS A 69 3.14 10.39 -2.74
CA LYS A 69 1.72 10.56 -2.42
C LYS A 69 1.40 10.14 -0.99
N LEU A 70 2.01 9.05 -0.49
CA LEU A 70 1.85 8.61 0.90
C LEU A 70 2.45 9.61 1.88
N VAL A 71 3.67 10.10 1.63
CA VAL A 71 4.28 11.16 2.44
C VAL A 71 3.36 12.37 2.52
N SER A 72 2.87 12.85 1.37
CA SER A 72 1.96 14.01 1.33
C SER A 72 0.67 13.76 2.10
N ALA A 73 0.09 12.56 1.96
CA ALA A 73 -1.15 12.21 2.64
C ALA A 73 -0.96 12.08 4.17
N ILE A 74 0.14 11.46 4.62
CA ILE A 74 0.47 11.37 6.05
C ILE A 74 0.73 12.77 6.62
N TYR A 75 1.40 13.65 5.87
CA TYR A 75 1.66 15.02 6.30
C TYR A 75 0.36 15.81 6.56
N GLU A 76 -0.67 15.58 5.75
CA GLU A 76 -1.99 16.18 6.00
C GLU A 76 -2.65 15.61 7.26
N GLU A 77 -2.51 14.30 7.53
CA GLU A 77 -3.07 13.68 8.74
C GLU A 77 -2.30 14.08 10.02
N VAL A 78 -0.99 14.33 9.94
CA VAL A 78 -0.16 14.82 11.07
C VAL A 78 -0.67 16.17 11.60
N LYS A 79 -1.25 17.02 10.74
CA LYS A 79 -1.87 18.29 11.19
C LYS A 79 -3.00 18.07 12.19
N THR A 80 -3.66 16.91 12.11
CA THR A 80 -4.77 16.52 13.00
C THR A 80 -4.30 15.65 14.14
N ASP A 81 -3.36 14.73 13.89
CA ASP A 81 -2.76 13.83 14.90
C ASP A 81 -1.22 13.89 14.84
N PRO A 82 -0.57 14.71 15.69
CA PRO A 82 0.89 14.85 15.72
C PRO A 82 1.65 13.55 16.01
N ASN A 83 1.01 12.54 16.60
CA ASN A 83 1.66 11.25 16.88
C ASN A 83 2.05 10.49 15.61
N LEU A 84 1.51 10.88 14.45
CA LEU A 84 1.82 10.28 13.16
C LEU A 84 3.14 10.81 12.55
N THR A 85 3.82 11.78 13.18
CA THR A 85 5.05 12.37 12.65
C THR A 85 6.11 11.30 12.36
N SER A 86 6.26 10.31 13.24
CA SER A 86 7.21 9.21 13.05
C SER A 86 6.92 8.37 11.80
N GLN A 87 5.67 8.31 11.36
CA GLN A 87 5.29 7.56 10.17
C GLN A 87 5.82 8.19 8.88
N ILE A 88 6.10 9.50 8.86
CA ILE A 88 6.69 10.20 7.71
C ILE A 88 8.07 9.64 7.41
N ASP A 89 8.91 9.53 8.42
CA ASP A 89 10.27 8.98 8.28
C ASP A 89 10.21 7.49 7.95
N GLU A 90 9.24 6.78 8.51
CA GLU A 90 9.01 5.36 8.27
C GLU A 90 8.60 5.05 6.84
N VAL A 91 7.92 5.93 6.11
CA VAL A 91 7.59 5.75 4.68
C VAL A 91 8.86 5.61 3.83
N LEU A 92 9.93 6.33 4.17
CA LEU A 92 11.18 6.29 3.40
C LEU A 92 11.84 4.91 3.46
N VAL A 93 11.67 4.19 4.56
CA VAL A 93 12.21 2.84 4.78
C VAL A 93 11.20 1.72 4.54
N ALA A 94 9.95 2.07 4.29
CA ALA A 94 8.88 1.11 4.01
C ALA A 94 9.13 0.33 2.69
N ASP A 95 8.65 -0.89 2.64
CA ASP A 95 8.80 -1.75 1.49
C ASP A 95 7.78 -1.41 0.38
N ILE A 96 7.99 -0.25 -0.25
CA ILE A 96 7.24 0.21 -1.42
C ILE A 96 8.17 0.10 -2.63
N SER A 97 8.00 -0.93 -3.45
CA SER A 97 8.94 -1.21 -4.54
C SER A 97 8.31 -2.05 -5.65
N THR A 98 9.08 -2.31 -6.71
CA THR A 98 8.66 -3.29 -7.70
C THR A 98 8.87 -4.71 -7.17
N ILE A 99 8.12 -5.67 -7.72
CA ILE A 99 8.28 -7.10 -7.39
C ILE A 99 9.75 -7.53 -7.55
N HIS A 100 10.41 -7.14 -8.64
CA HIS A 100 11.81 -7.49 -8.91
C HIS A 100 12.76 -6.91 -7.86
N SER A 101 12.60 -5.62 -7.52
CA SER A 101 13.42 -4.96 -6.50
C SER A 101 13.21 -5.58 -5.11
N PHE A 102 11.99 -5.96 -4.78
CA PHE A 102 11.68 -6.63 -3.53
C PHE A 102 12.35 -8.00 -3.45
N PHE A 103 12.24 -8.84 -4.50
CA PHE A 103 12.92 -10.14 -4.54
C PHE A 103 14.44 -9.99 -4.48
N GLN A 104 15.02 -9.02 -5.19
CA GLN A 104 16.44 -8.75 -5.13
C GLN A 104 16.88 -8.42 -3.69
N LYS A 105 16.13 -7.58 -2.98
CA LYS A 105 16.38 -7.29 -1.55
C LYS A 105 16.32 -8.55 -0.68
N LEU A 106 15.39 -9.47 -0.96
CA LEU A 106 15.25 -10.72 -0.21
C LEU A 106 16.45 -11.64 -0.41
N ILE A 107 16.93 -11.76 -1.63
CA ILE A 107 18.06 -12.66 -1.99
C ILE A 107 19.38 -12.11 -1.44
N THR A 108 19.56 -10.79 -1.42
CA THR A 108 20.81 -10.16 -0.99
C THR A 108 20.94 -10.02 0.54
N LYS A 109 19.85 -10.13 1.28
CA LYS A 109 19.90 -10.14 2.76
C LYS A 109 20.02 -11.58 3.26
N PRO A 110 20.80 -11.85 4.34
CA PRO A 110 20.91 -13.21 4.89
C PRO A 110 19.50 -13.70 5.27
N ILE A 111 19.10 -14.77 4.62
CA ILE A 111 17.73 -15.33 4.52
C ILE A 111 17.08 -15.64 5.88
N PHE A 112 17.87 -15.84 6.93
CA PHE A 112 17.39 -16.34 8.23
C PHE A 112 16.53 -15.37 9.04
N HIS A 113 16.61 -14.06 8.79
CA HIS A 113 15.86 -13.08 9.58
C HIS A 113 14.48 -12.74 8.99
N TRP A 114 14.25 -13.04 7.71
CA TRP A 114 13.07 -12.63 6.95
C TRP A 114 12.00 -13.71 6.81
N PHE A 115 12.36 -14.97 6.99
CA PHE A 115 11.42 -16.08 6.79
C PHE A 115 10.23 -16.08 7.77
N LYS A 116 10.36 -15.41 8.91
CA LYS A 116 9.27 -15.23 9.88
C LYS A 116 8.23 -14.17 9.49
N ARG A 117 8.50 -13.35 8.45
CA ARG A 117 7.67 -12.19 8.10
C ARG A 117 6.91 -12.28 6.78
N ILE A 118 7.06 -13.36 6.03
CA ILE A 118 6.45 -13.44 4.70
C ILE A 118 5.39 -14.51 4.68
N CYS A 119 4.12 -14.10 4.85
CA CYS A 119 3.02 -14.88 4.33
C CYS A 119 2.90 -14.61 2.82
N PHE A 120 3.51 -15.49 2.02
CA PHE A 120 3.47 -15.39 0.58
C PHE A 120 2.19 -16.02 0.05
N VAL A 121 1.35 -15.25 -0.59
CA VAL A 121 0.35 -15.82 -1.49
C VAL A 121 0.45 -15.15 -2.84
N HIS A 122 1.11 -15.87 -3.72
CA HIS A 122 1.10 -15.54 -5.14
C HIS A 122 0.09 -16.45 -5.83
N ARG A 123 -0.97 -15.89 -6.36
CA ARG A 123 -1.76 -16.54 -7.41
C ARG A 123 -2.06 -15.51 -8.50
N LYS A 124 -1.22 -15.52 -9.54
CA LYS A 124 -1.57 -14.89 -10.81
C LYS A 124 -2.68 -15.73 -11.46
N ARG A 125 -3.84 -15.14 -11.67
CA ARG A 125 -4.74 -15.58 -12.71
C ARG A 125 -4.86 -14.42 -13.70
N PHE A 126 -4.22 -14.57 -14.84
CA PHE A 126 -4.39 -13.67 -15.96
C PHE A 126 -5.80 -13.86 -16.53
N ILE A 127 -6.64 -12.87 -16.42
CA ILE A 127 -7.84 -12.72 -17.21
C ILE A 127 -7.76 -11.33 -17.81
N ASN A 128 -7.51 -11.29 -19.13
CA ASN A 128 -7.52 -10.10 -19.97
C ASN A 128 -6.88 -8.84 -19.40
N ASN A 129 -5.60 -8.66 -19.64
CA ASN A 129 -4.75 -7.42 -19.66
C ASN A 129 -5.14 -6.16 -18.83
N LYS A 130 -6.14 -6.19 -17.94
CA LYS A 130 -6.69 -5.00 -17.26
C LYS A 130 -6.84 -5.12 -15.74
N VAL A 131 -6.31 -6.16 -15.10
CA VAL A 131 -6.49 -6.37 -13.66
C VAL A 131 -5.21 -6.00 -12.91
N GLN A 132 -5.28 -5.00 -12.05
CA GLN A 132 -4.26 -4.74 -11.05
C GLN A 132 -4.69 -5.36 -9.72
N VAL A 133 -3.89 -6.29 -9.23
CA VAL A 133 -4.11 -6.93 -7.93
C VAL A 133 -3.32 -6.17 -6.88
N TYR A 134 -4.01 -5.64 -5.89
CA TYR A 134 -3.40 -5.07 -4.71
C TYR A 134 -3.63 -6.01 -3.55
N ARG A 135 -2.56 -6.48 -2.95
CA ARG A 135 -2.65 -7.22 -1.70
C ARG A 135 -1.99 -6.41 -0.60
N LEU A 136 -2.79 -6.01 0.35
CA LEU A 136 -2.31 -5.50 1.62
C LEU A 136 -2.30 -6.68 2.58
N CYS A 137 -1.12 -7.15 2.98
CA CYS A 137 -0.96 -8.07 4.09
C CYS A 137 -0.58 -7.25 5.32
N SER A 138 -1.45 -7.22 6.31
CA SER A 138 -1.07 -6.90 7.68
C SER A 138 -0.61 -8.19 8.35
N LEU A 139 0.52 -8.14 9.01
CA LEU A 139 1.02 -9.17 9.91
C LEU A 139 0.55 -8.91 11.33
#